data_d2ac2c3cc25e683fc39a16881db9e3dd
#
_entry.id   d2ac2c3cc25e683fc39a16881db9e3dd
#
_cell.length_a   1.000
_cell.length_b   1.000
_cell.length_c   1.000
_cell.angle_alpha   90.00
_cell.angle_beta   90.00
_cell.angle_gamma   90.00
#
_symmetry.space_group_name_H-M   'P 1'
#
loop_
_entity.id
_entity.type
_entity.pdbx_description
1 polymer ?
#
loop_
_entity_poly.entity_id
_entity_poly.type
_entity_poly.pdbx_seq_one_letter_code
_entity_poly.pdbx_strand_id
1 'polypeptide(L)'
;NHLQLIKYILPEAGVKALQKLPIWLDHHYEPLSSMQYHPGVTWLRANRHDPRLVKHVHIPRAKALLDRGQWAKHPYVILHELAHAYHDQVLENGFQNKAVLDAYKKAKAKGTYKKVLLYSGQTVKHYGLTNQMEYFAECTEAYLGVNDFYPFVRAELNEHDPGMFNLLKKIWGEVK
;
A
#
# COMPACT_ATOMS: atom_id res chain seq x y z
N ASN A 1 -7.51 -10.31 -13.05
CA ASN A 1 -6.80 -10.80 -11.89
C ASN A 1 -5.78 -9.76 -11.42
N HIS A 2 -5.95 -9.20 -10.20
CA HIS A 2 -5.16 -8.07 -9.67
C HIS A 2 -3.66 -8.38 -9.56
N LEU A 3 -3.28 -9.60 -9.13
CA LEU A 3 -1.87 -10.00 -9.07
C LEU A 3 -1.22 -10.06 -10.47
N GLN A 4 -1.97 -10.46 -11.51
CA GLN A 4 -1.45 -10.45 -12.88
C GLN A 4 -1.25 -9.02 -13.39
N LEU A 5 -2.16 -8.10 -13.03
CA LEU A 5 -2.01 -6.69 -13.37
C LEU A 5 -0.75 -6.10 -12.71
N ILE A 6 -0.54 -6.37 -11.41
CA ILE A 6 0.67 -5.95 -10.69
C ILE A 6 1.94 -6.50 -11.37
N LYS A 7 1.94 -7.78 -11.76
CA LYS A 7 3.05 -8.39 -12.51
C LYS A 7 3.31 -7.73 -13.87
N TYR A 8 2.25 -7.28 -14.53
CA TYR A 8 2.37 -6.65 -15.85
C TYR A 8 3.00 -5.25 -15.77
N ILE A 9 2.61 -4.46 -14.79
CA ILE A 9 3.06 -3.06 -14.64
C ILE A 9 4.46 -2.93 -14.03
N LEU A 10 4.86 -3.86 -13.16
CA LEU A 10 6.15 -3.81 -12.49
C LEU A 10 7.31 -4.31 -13.37
N PRO A 11 8.52 -3.72 -13.21
CA PRO A 11 9.76 -4.34 -13.67
C PRO A 11 9.98 -5.71 -13.04
N GLU A 12 10.74 -6.57 -13.71
CA GLU A 12 10.99 -7.95 -13.27
C GLU A 12 11.57 -8.04 -11.84
N ALA A 13 12.47 -7.13 -11.47
CA ALA A 13 13.06 -7.08 -10.15
C ALA A 13 12.00 -6.82 -9.06
N GLY A 14 11.07 -5.89 -9.30
CA GLY A 14 9.95 -5.61 -8.40
C GLY A 14 9.03 -6.82 -8.26
N VAL A 15 8.71 -7.49 -9.37
CA VAL A 15 7.90 -8.73 -9.36
C VAL A 15 8.58 -9.81 -8.52
N LYS A 16 9.87 -10.08 -8.75
CA LYS A 16 10.65 -11.09 -7.98
C LYS A 16 10.70 -10.76 -6.48
N ALA A 17 10.77 -9.48 -6.13
CA ALA A 17 10.76 -9.06 -4.73
C ALA A 17 9.39 -9.30 -4.09
N LEU A 18 8.29 -8.89 -4.75
CA LEU A 18 6.93 -9.11 -4.23
C LEU A 18 6.55 -10.59 -4.16
N GLN A 19 7.04 -11.43 -5.05
CA GLN A 19 6.79 -12.89 -5.03
C GLN A 19 7.36 -13.61 -3.81
N LYS A 20 8.31 -13.00 -3.09
CA LYS A 20 8.88 -13.53 -1.85
C LYS A 20 8.03 -13.19 -0.62
N LEU A 21 7.09 -12.26 -0.75
CA LEU A 21 6.25 -11.82 0.35
C LEU A 21 5.03 -12.74 0.47
N PRO A 22 4.80 -13.35 1.64
CA PRO A 22 3.75 -14.33 1.79
C PRO A 22 2.37 -13.68 1.85
N ILE A 23 1.42 -14.28 1.15
CA ILE A 23 -0.01 -13.92 1.21
C ILE A 23 -0.74 -15.07 1.90
N TRP A 24 -1.47 -14.76 2.96
CA TRP A 24 -2.34 -15.69 3.66
C TRP A 24 -3.78 -15.45 3.24
N LEU A 25 -4.42 -16.44 2.63
CA LEU A 25 -5.79 -16.36 2.16
C LEU A 25 -6.67 -17.30 2.99
N ASP A 26 -7.63 -16.72 3.71
CA ASP A 26 -8.68 -17.49 4.38
C ASP A 26 -9.97 -17.49 3.57
N HIS A 27 -10.73 -18.59 3.65
CA HIS A 27 -12.08 -18.64 3.14
C HIS A 27 -12.96 -17.61 3.88
N HIS A 28 -12.93 -17.65 5.20
CA HIS A 28 -13.63 -16.73 6.09
C HIS A 28 -12.97 -16.70 7.48
N TYR A 29 -12.37 -15.58 7.83
CA TYR A 29 -11.76 -15.34 9.13
C TYR A 29 -12.59 -14.29 9.88
N GLU A 30 -13.46 -14.74 10.81
CA GLU A 30 -14.44 -13.91 11.51
C GLU A 30 -13.88 -12.63 12.16
N PRO A 31 -12.73 -12.67 12.87
CA PRO A 31 -12.23 -11.50 13.59
C PRO A 31 -11.84 -10.32 12.71
N LEU A 32 -11.66 -10.52 11.39
CA LEU A 32 -11.21 -9.48 10.46
C LEU A 32 -12.08 -9.43 9.21
N SER A 33 -12.40 -8.21 8.77
CA SER A 33 -13.17 -7.98 7.54
C SER A 33 -12.33 -7.39 6.40
N SER A 34 -11.26 -6.68 6.74
CA SER A 34 -10.40 -5.98 5.78
C SER A 34 -9.10 -6.72 5.53
N MET A 35 -8.59 -6.64 4.31
CA MET A 35 -7.23 -7.06 3.99
C MET A 35 -6.25 -6.22 4.78
N GLN A 36 -5.17 -6.82 5.26
CA GLN A 36 -4.13 -6.09 6.00
C GLN A 36 -2.81 -6.86 6.06
N TYR A 37 -1.71 -6.12 6.14
CA TYR A 37 -0.41 -6.67 6.44
C TYR A 37 -0.18 -6.72 7.95
N HIS A 38 0.45 -7.78 8.45
CA HIS A 38 0.73 -7.98 9.88
C HIS A 38 2.23 -7.84 10.18
N PRO A 39 2.72 -6.65 10.56
CA PRO A 39 4.15 -6.44 10.75
C PRO A 39 4.74 -7.13 11.98
N GLY A 40 3.93 -7.37 13.02
CA GLY A 40 4.42 -7.87 14.31
C GLY A 40 3.45 -8.79 15.03
N VAL A 41 4.01 -9.74 15.78
CA VAL A 41 3.24 -10.73 16.54
C VAL A 41 2.54 -10.17 17.78
N THR A 42 3.05 -9.06 18.32
CA THR A 42 2.51 -8.46 19.56
C THR A 42 1.05 -8.02 19.39
N TRP A 43 0.76 -7.32 18.28
CA TRP A 43 -0.60 -6.89 17.97
C TRP A 43 -1.53 -8.09 17.74
N LEU A 44 -1.06 -9.11 17.01
CA LEU A 44 -1.83 -10.33 16.76
C LEU A 44 -2.24 -11.00 18.07
N ARG A 45 -1.29 -11.21 18.99
CA ARG A 45 -1.56 -11.82 20.30
C ARG A 45 -2.50 -10.97 21.16
N ALA A 46 -2.28 -9.65 21.21
CA ALA A 46 -3.11 -8.73 22.00
C ALA A 46 -4.58 -8.71 21.52
N ASN A 47 -4.81 -8.92 20.21
CA ASN A 47 -6.14 -8.95 19.62
C ASN A 47 -6.68 -10.38 19.38
N ARG A 48 -6.02 -11.41 19.93
CA ARG A 48 -6.43 -12.82 19.83
C ARG A 48 -6.48 -13.36 18.39
N HIS A 49 -5.60 -12.82 17.53
CA HIS A 49 -5.42 -13.33 16.16
C HIS A 49 -4.36 -14.42 16.12
N ASP A 50 -4.38 -15.22 15.05
CA ASP A 50 -3.38 -16.27 14.83
C ASP A 50 -1.97 -15.67 14.70
N PRO A 51 -1.02 -16.02 15.58
CA PRO A 51 0.33 -15.45 15.54
C PRO A 51 1.12 -15.86 14.28
N ARG A 52 0.68 -16.88 13.53
CA ARG A 52 1.30 -17.30 12.26
C ARG A 52 1.07 -16.28 11.15
N LEU A 53 0.10 -15.38 11.28
CA LEU A 53 -0.15 -14.28 10.33
C LEU A 53 0.97 -13.23 10.31
N VAL A 54 1.92 -13.28 11.25
CA VAL A 54 3.04 -12.34 11.29
C VAL A 54 3.82 -12.33 9.97
N LYS A 55 4.12 -11.14 9.45
CA LYS A 55 4.80 -10.89 8.15
C LYS A 55 4.02 -11.36 6.91
N HIS A 56 2.73 -11.66 7.03
CA HIS A 56 1.87 -12.00 5.90
C HIS A 56 0.96 -10.83 5.51
N VAL A 57 0.72 -10.70 4.22
CA VAL A 57 -0.47 -9.99 3.70
C VAL A 57 -1.66 -10.94 3.90
N HIS A 58 -2.60 -10.54 4.73
CA HIS A 58 -3.75 -11.35 5.09
C HIS A 58 -5.00 -10.93 4.33
N ILE A 59 -5.58 -11.85 3.59
CA ILE A 59 -6.88 -11.72 2.92
C ILE A 59 -7.88 -12.56 3.74
N PRO A 60 -8.61 -11.96 4.70
CA PRO A 60 -9.41 -12.70 5.66
C PRO A 60 -10.68 -13.31 5.07
N ARG A 61 -11.08 -12.90 3.88
CA ARG A 61 -12.30 -13.37 3.19
C ARG A 61 -12.05 -13.53 1.70
N ALA A 62 -11.91 -14.76 1.23
CA ALA A 62 -11.70 -15.06 -0.20
C ALA A 62 -12.78 -14.43 -1.10
N LYS A 63 -14.03 -14.33 -0.61
CA LYS A 63 -15.14 -13.69 -1.32
C LYS A 63 -14.86 -12.21 -1.68
N ALA A 64 -14.08 -11.50 -0.87
CA ALA A 64 -13.71 -10.11 -1.15
C ALA A 64 -12.94 -9.95 -2.47
N LEU A 65 -12.25 -10.99 -2.93
CA LEU A 65 -11.56 -11.00 -4.24
C LEU A 65 -12.53 -10.96 -5.43
N LEU A 66 -13.80 -11.23 -5.22
CA LEU A 66 -14.86 -11.25 -6.24
C LEU A 66 -15.82 -10.06 -6.09
N ASP A 67 -15.67 -9.24 -5.04
CA ASP A 67 -16.56 -8.13 -4.75
C ASP A 67 -16.23 -6.91 -5.62
N ARG A 68 -17.11 -6.64 -6.59
CA ARG A 68 -16.96 -5.48 -7.49
C ARG A 68 -17.04 -4.15 -6.75
N GLY A 69 -17.82 -4.05 -5.67
CA GLY A 69 -17.92 -2.85 -4.84
C GLY A 69 -16.61 -2.54 -4.11
N GLN A 70 -15.93 -3.57 -3.63
CA GLN A 70 -14.59 -3.43 -3.04
C GLN A 70 -13.58 -2.91 -4.06
N TRP A 71 -13.55 -3.49 -5.25
CA TRP A 71 -12.63 -3.07 -6.30
C TRP A 71 -12.93 -1.70 -6.90
N ALA A 72 -14.19 -1.27 -6.88
CA ALA A 72 -14.56 0.08 -7.30
C ALA A 72 -14.08 1.16 -6.31
N LYS A 73 -14.04 0.82 -5.01
CA LYS A 73 -13.60 1.74 -3.95
C LYS A 73 -12.09 1.78 -3.80
N HIS A 74 -11.44 0.63 -3.85
CA HIS A 74 -10.01 0.47 -3.59
C HIS A 74 -9.41 -0.57 -4.56
N PRO A 75 -9.17 -0.18 -5.81
CA PRO A 75 -8.83 -1.12 -6.88
C PRO A 75 -7.49 -1.81 -6.69
N TYR A 76 -6.58 -1.20 -5.92
CA TYR A 76 -5.23 -1.71 -5.68
C TYR A 76 -4.96 -2.12 -4.23
N VAL A 77 -6.00 -2.44 -3.43
CA VAL A 77 -5.84 -2.82 -2.02
C VAL A 77 -4.81 -3.95 -1.78
N ILE A 78 -4.70 -4.93 -2.67
CA ILE A 78 -3.67 -5.98 -2.55
C ILE A 78 -2.26 -5.39 -2.74
N LEU A 79 -2.10 -4.44 -3.66
CA LEU A 79 -0.83 -3.73 -3.84
C LEU A 79 -0.49 -2.87 -2.63
N HIS A 80 -1.48 -2.21 -2.03
CA HIS A 80 -1.33 -1.46 -0.79
C HIS A 80 -0.72 -2.33 0.32
N GLU A 81 -1.32 -3.49 0.58
CA GLU A 81 -0.83 -4.40 1.61
C GLU A 81 0.54 -5.02 1.26
N LEU A 82 0.78 -5.30 -0.02
CA LEU A 82 2.10 -5.73 -0.49
C LEU A 82 3.14 -4.61 -0.37
N ALA A 83 2.76 -3.34 -0.53
CA ALA A 83 3.67 -2.22 -0.31
C ALA A 83 4.06 -2.10 1.18
N HIS A 84 3.14 -2.32 2.12
CA HIS A 84 3.49 -2.44 3.54
C HIS A 84 4.48 -3.58 3.79
N ALA A 85 4.21 -4.76 3.24
CA ALA A 85 5.10 -5.91 3.38
C ALA A 85 6.49 -5.65 2.78
N TYR A 86 6.53 -4.99 1.61
CA TYR A 86 7.78 -4.59 0.96
C TYR A 86 8.55 -3.55 1.77
N HIS A 87 7.86 -2.53 2.29
CA HIS A 87 8.45 -1.50 3.13
C HIS A 87 9.10 -2.10 4.38
N ASP A 88 8.41 -3.04 5.04
CA ASP A 88 8.88 -3.67 6.28
C ASP A 88 9.99 -4.70 6.06
N GLN A 89 9.90 -5.53 4.99
CA GLN A 89 10.75 -6.71 4.84
C GLN A 89 11.86 -6.56 3.79
N VAL A 90 11.74 -5.60 2.86
CA VAL A 90 12.67 -5.46 1.72
C VAL A 90 13.46 -4.16 1.77
N LEU A 91 12.84 -3.04 2.16
CA LEU A 91 13.57 -1.78 2.29
C LEU A 91 14.54 -1.84 3.48
N GLU A 92 15.69 -1.22 3.31
CA GLU A 92 16.68 -1.07 4.36
C GLU A 92 16.06 -0.41 5.60
N ASN A 93 16.26 -0.99 6.78
CA ASN A 93 15.67 -0.59 8.06
C ASN A 93 14.12 -0.65 8.13
N GLY A 94 13.47 -1.35 7.18
CA GLY A 94 12.03 -1.56 7.19
C GLY A 94 11.23 -0.26 7.33
N PHE A 95 10.26 -0.22 8.20
CA PHE A 95 9.43 0.97 8.45
C PHE A 95 10.20 2.19 9.01
N GLN A 96 11.48 2.02 9.37
CA GLN A 96 12.38 3.10 9.74
C GLN A 96 13.26 3.55 8.57
N ASN A 97 12.93 3.15 7.34
CA ASN A 97 13.66 3.58 6.15
C ASN A 97 13.73 5.12 6.09
N LYS A 98 14.96 5.63 6.12
CA LYS A 98 15.21 7.07 6.25
C LYS A 98 14.63 7.88 5.08
N ALA A 99 14.73 7.35 3.86
CA ALA A 99 14.25 8.07 2.67
C ALA A 99 12.73 8.23 2.70
N VAL A 100 11.99 7.18 3.09
CA VAL A 100 10.53 7.22 3.24
C VAL A 100 10.11 8.14 4.39
N LEU A 101 10.79 8.06 5.54
CA LEU A 101 10.53 8.93 6.69
C LEU A 101 10.74 10.42 6.33
N ASP A 102 11.82 10.75 5.64
CA ASP A 102 12.13 12.12 5.25
C ASP A 102 11.13 12.66 4.22
N ALA A 103 10.73 11.83 3.24
CA ALA A 103 9.68 12.18 2.28
C ALA A 103 8.33 12.45 2.98
N TYR A 104 7.91 11.56 3.89
CA TYR A 104 6.70 11.73 4.69
C TYR A 104 6.71 13.03 5.51
N LYS A 105 7.81 13.30 6.23
CA LYS A 105 7.94 14.53 7.03
C LYS A 105 7.84 15.79 6.17
N LYS A 106 8.45 15.79 4.98
CA LYS A 106 8.36 16.89 4.01
C LYS A 106 6.94 17.10 3.51
N ALA A 107 6.26 16.02 3.07
CA ALA A 107 4.88 16.07 2.62
C ALA A 107 3.92 16.61 3.71
N LYS A 108 4.09 16.11 4.94
CA LYS A 108 3.32 16.56 6.11
C LYS A 108 3.55 18.04 6.43
N ALA A 109 4.80 18.50 6.38
CA ALA A 109 5.15 19.91 6.62
C ALA A 109 4.60 20.84 5.53
N LYS A 110 4.69 20.42 4.25
CA LYS A 110 4.15 21.15 3.10
C LYS A 110 2.62 21.28 3.16
N GLY A 111 1.94 20.29 3.75
CA GLY A 111 0.50 20.33 3.96
C GLY A 111 -0.36 20.05 2.72
N THR A 112 0.24 19.64 1.60
CA THR A 112 -0.47 19.39 0.32
C THR A 112 -1.52 18.29 0.42
N TYR A 113 -1.33 17.32 1.31
CA TYR A 113 -2.22 16.19 1.54
C TYR A 113 -3.33 16.44 2.58
N LYS A 114 -3.44 17.66 3.12
CA LYS A 114 -4.46 17.97 4.15
C LYS A 114 -5.88 18.01 3.60
N LYS A 115 -6.04 18.38 2.32
CA LYS A 115 -7.32 18.50 1.63
C LYS A 115 -7.15 18.00 0.20
N VAL A 116 -7.57 16.79 -0.05
CA VAL A 116 -7.47 16.11 -1.36
C VAL A 116 -8.82 15.51 -1.74
N LEU A 117 -9.02 15.23 -3.01
CA LEU A 117 -10.20 14.50 -3.46
C LEU A 117 -10.10 13.02 -3.08
N LEU A 118 -11.19 12.46 -2.62
CA LEU A 118 -11.44 11.03 -2.52
C LEU A 118 -12.14 10.58 -3.81
N TYR A 119 -12.03 9.31 -4.21
CA TYR A 119 -12.69 8.73 -5.39
C TYR A 119 -14.20 9.04 -5.47
N SER A 120 -14.85 9.25 -4.31
CA SER A 120 -16.27 9.61 -4.21
C SER A 120 -16.58 11.10 -4.48
N GLY A 121 -15.57 11.93 -4.79
CA GLY A 121 -15.71 13.38 -5.01
C GLY A 121 -15.67 14.24 -3.74
N GLN A 122 -15.55 13.63 -2.57
CA GLN A 122 -15.41 14.36 -1.30
C GLN A 122 -14.00 14.90 -1.13
N THR A 123 -13.87 16.08 -0.52
CA THR A 123 -12.58 16.62 -0.10
C THR A 123 -12.29 16.21 1.34
N VAL A 124 -11.20 15.47 1.52
CA VAL A 124 -10.83 14.87 2.81
C VAL A 124 -9.33 15.01 3.09
N LYS A 125 -8.91 14.70 4.30
CA LYS A 125 -7.50 14.48 4.62
C LYS A 125 -7.06 13.15 4.01
N HIS A 126 -5.95 13.15 3.29
CA HIS A 126 -5.36 11.94 2.70
C HIS A 126 -4.99 10.92 3.76
N TYR A 127 -5.33 9.65 3.53
CA TYR A 127 -5.04 8.56 4.46
C TYR A 127 -3.54 8.37 4.73
N GLY A 128 -2.71 8.59 3.73
CA GLY A 128 -1.24 8.59 3.84
C GLY A 128 -0.66 9.57 4.87
N LEU A 129 -1.43 10.57 5.35
CA LEU A 129 -0.99 11.42 6.47
C LEU A 129 -1.12 10.76 7.85
N THR A 130 -1.61 9.53 7.94
CA THR A 130 -1.69 8.75 9.19
C THR A 130 -0.29 8.46 9.73
N ASN A 131 0.57 7.91 8.92
CA ASN A 131 1.97 7.60 9.21
C ASN A 131 2.76 7.37 7.91
N GLN A 132 4.09 7.16 8.02
CA GLN A 132 4.96 6.92 6.86
C GLN A 132 4.66 5.60 6.14
N MET A 133 4.08 4.62 6.80
CA MET A 133 3.75 3.33 6.20
C MET A 133 2.59 3.49 5.23
N GLU A 134 1.51 4.16 5.68
CA GLU A 134 0.37 4.49 4.83
C GLU A 134 0.76 5.43 3.69
N TYR A 135 1.59 6.43 3.97
CA TYR A 135 2.09 7.33 2.95
C TYR A 135 2.84 6.60 1.83
N PHE A 136 3.69 5.63 2.19
CA PHE A 136 4.40 4.82 1.22
C PHE A 136 3.45 3.93 0.40
N ALA A 137 2.49 3.27 1.04
CA ALA A 137 1.54 2.38 0.39
C ALA A 137 0.61 3.13 -0.57
N GLU A 138 -0.02 4.20 -0.13
CA GLU A 138 -0.88 5.08 -0.93
C GLU A 138 -0.17 5.66 -2.16
N CYS A 139 1.04 6.22 -1.95
CA CYS A 139 1.83 6.74 -3.06
C CYS A 139 2.32 5.63 -4.01
N THR A 140 2.52 4.40 -3.52
CA THR A 140 2.82 3.24 -4.37
C THR A 140 1.64 2.88 -5.26
N GLU A 141 0.40 2.93 -4.74
CA GLU A 141 -0.81 2.74 -5.57
C GLU A 141 -0.91 3.78 -6.68
N ALA A 142 -0.72 5.06 -6.36
CA ALA A 142 -0.73 6.14 -7.35
C ALA A 142 0.41 5.98 -8.39
N TYR A 143 1.60 5.52 -7.97
CA TYR A 143 2.74 5.34 -8.85
C TYR A 143 2.59 4.16 -9.81
N LEU A 144 2.07 3.02 -9.34
CA LEU A 144 1.97 1.77 -10.09
C LEU A 144 0.60 1.54 -10.71
N GLY A 145 -0.45 2.18 -10.21
CA GLY A 145 -1.82 1.90 -10.59
C GLY A 145 -2.75 3.07 -10.41
N VAL A 146 -3.78 2.88 -9.58
CA VAL A 146 -4.78 3.88 -9.23
C VAL A 146 -5.02 3.87 -7.73
N ASN A 147 -4.85 5.04 -7.10
CA ASN A 147 -5.18 5.27 -5.70
C ASN A 147 -6.65 5.72 -5.54
N ASP A 148 -7.22 5.56 -4.37
CA ASP A 148 -8.56 6.06 -4.03
C ASP A 148 -8.57 7.50 -3.50
N PHE A 149 -7.41 8.07 -3.15
CA PHE A 149 -7.19 9.48 -2.82
C PHE A 149 -6.33 10.18 -3.90
N TYR A 150 -6.60 11.47 -4.15
CA TYR A 150 -5.70 12.28 -4.98
C TYR A 150 -4.36 12.52 -4.25
N PRO A 151 -3.25 12.29 -5.01
CA PRO A 151 -3.11 11.95 -6.43
C PRO A 151 -3.54 10.52 -6.74
N PHE A 152 -4.40 10.38 -7.76
CA PHE A 152 -4.97 9.08 -8.13
C PHE A 152 -4.01 8.25 -8.99
N VAL A 153 -3.22 8.90 -9.83
CA VAL A 153 -2.36 8.25 -10.82
C VAL A 153 -0.96 8.86 -10.84
N ARG A 154 -0.05 8.15 -11.48
CA ARG A 154 1.37 8.47 -11.54
C ARG A 154 1.69 9.88 -12.03
N ALA A 155 1.00 10.38 -13.06
CA ALA A 155 1.21 11.73 -13.57
C ALA A 155 0.87 12.80 -12.51
N GLU A 156 -0.27 12.62 -11.84
CA GLU A 156 -0.70 13.51 -10.75
C GLU A 156 0.25 13.44 -9.55
N LEU A 157 0.75 12.23 -9.22
CA LEU A 157 1.75 12.10 -8.15
C LEU A 157 3.04 12.84 -8.47
N ASN A 158 3.50 12.81 -9.74
CA ASN A 158 4.68 13.57 -10.16
C ASN A 158 4.50 15.09 -10.00
N GLU A 159 3.32 15.61 -10.25
CA GLU A 159 2.99 17.04 -10.08
C GLU A 159 2.79 17.41 -8.61
N HIS A 160 2.05 16.59 -7.88
CA HIS A 160 1.66 16.85 -6.49
C HIS A 160 2.82 16.68 -5.49
N ASP A 161 3.58 15.59 -5.66
CA ASP A 161 4.71 15.22 -4.81
C ASP A 161 5.89 14.64 -5.62
N PRO A 162 6.62 15.48 -6.35
CA PRO A 162 7.76 15.04 -7.17
C PRO A 162 8.87 14.39 -6.34
N GLY A 163 8.97 14.72 -5.05
CA GLY A 163 9.93 14.10 -4.14
C GLY A 163 9.63 12.62 -3.91
N MET A 164 8.38 12.32 -3.58
CA MET A 164 7.93 10.93 -3.41
C MET A 164 7.90 10.17 -4.73
N PHE A 165 7.46 10.79 -5.81
CA PHE A 165 7.53 10.20 -7.16
C PHE A 165 8.94 9.71 -7.50
N ASN A 166 9.97 10.57 -7.33
CA ASN A 166 11.35 10.22 -7.61
C ASN A 166 11.89 9.12 -6.67
N LEU A 167 11.44 9.08 -5.43
CA LEU A 167 11.78 8.01 -4.50
C LEU A 167 11.17 6.67 -4.96
N LEU A 168 9.90 6.65 -5.33
CA LEU A 168 9.22 5.44 -5.82
C LEU A 168 9.82 4.94 -7.14
N LYS A 169 10.21 5.85 -8.03
CA LYS A 169 10.95 5.50 -9.26
C LYS A 169 12.26 4.78 -8.96
N LYS A 170 12.98 5.17 -7.89
CA LYS A 170 14.21 4.48 -7.46
C LYS A 170 13.91 3.11 -6.85
N ILE A 171 12.81 2.99 -6.09
CA ILE A 171 12.42 1.76 -5.37
C ILE A 171 11.82 0.73 -6.33
N TRP A 172 10.83 1.13 -7.13
CA TRP A 172 10.07 0.22 -8.00
C TRP A 172 10.63 0.12 -9.42
N GLY A 173 11.48 1.07 -9.84
CA GLY A 173 11.94 1.20 -11.21
C GLY A 173 10.98 1.97 -12.11
N GLU A 174 11.30 2.04 -13.40
CA GLU A 174 10.38 2.59 -14.40
C GLU A 174 9.28 1.57 -14.71
N VAL A 175 8.05 2.08 -14.71
CA VAL A 175 6.86 1.29 -15.00
C VAL A 175 6.76 1.09 -16.52
N LYS A 176 6.37 -0.10 -16.93
CA LYS A 176 6.16 -0.47 -18.34
C LYS A 176 5.01 0.30 -18.98
#